data_3260e0b204d568f94b5d9586e01a2a66
#
_entry.id   3260e0b204d568f94b5d9586e01a2a66
#
_cell.length_a   1.000
_cell.length_b   1.000
_cell.length_c   1.000
_cell.angle_alpha   90.00
_cell.angle_beta   90.00
_cell.angle_gamma   90.00
#
_symmetry.space_group_name_H-M   'P 1'
#
loop_
_entity.id
_entity.type
_entity.pdbx_description
1 polymer ?
#
loop_
_entity_poly.entity_id
_entity_poly.type
_entity_poly.pdbx_seq_one_letter_code
_entity_poly.pdbx_strand_id
1 'polypeptide(L)'
;MTSENKLVLLKQDLQMLTSANDDFLKSLILAAETAIQREGIMLVDGDMDIDMAVVQYAAYLFRKRASNETAMPRFLRWRLNNILMSQKGKTNGSDI
;
A
#
# COMPACT_ATOMS: atom_id res chain seq x y z
N MET A 1 -6.46 0.34 10.25
CA MET A 1 -7.28 -0.54 9.38
C MET A 1 -6.79 -1.97 9.52
N THR A 2 -7.70 -2.90 9.69
CA THR A 2 -7.33 -4.31 9.84
C THR A 2 -6.95 -4.94 8.50
N SER A 3 -6.30 -6.11 8.56
CA SER A 3 -5.99 -6.86 7.34
C SER A 3 -7.26 -7.23 6.58
N GLU A 4 -8.32 -7.54 7.30
CA GLU A 4 -9.60 -7.88 6.65
C GLU A 4 -10.18 -6.69 5.90
N ASN A 5 -10.10 -5.49 6.48
CA ASN A 5 -10.59 -4.28 5.81
C ASN A 5 -9.73 -3.94 4.60
N LYS A 6 -8.43 -4.11 4.69
CA LYS A 6 -7.54 -3.89 3.54
C LYS A 6 -7.85 -4.87 2.41
N LEU A 7 -8.17 -6.12 2.77
CA LEU A 7 -8.56 -7.13 1.79
C LEU A 7 -9.83 -6.71 1.06
N VAL A 8 -10.84 -6.24 1.80
CA VAL A 8 -12.09 -5.77 1.21
C VAL A 8 -11.83 -4.65 0.21
N LEU A 9 -11.05 -3.65 0.60
CA LEU A 9 -10.74 -2.52 -0.28
C LEU A 9 -9.93 -2.96 -1.50
N LEU A 10 -8.99 -3.89 -1.32
CA LEU A 10 -8.21 -4.40 -2.44
C LEU A 10 -9.10 -5.14 -3.44
N LYS A 11 -10.02 -5.96 -2.94
CA LYS A 11 -10.95 -6.68 -3.81
C LYS A 11 -11.86 -5.71 -4.57
N GLN A 12 -12.30 -4.63 -3.92
CA GLN A 12 -13.09 -3.59 -4.58
C GLN A 12 -12.28 -2.91 -5.69
N ASP A 13 -11.02 -2.57 -5.41
CA ASP A 13 -10.16 -1.94 -6.41
C ASP A 13 -9.93 -2.86 -7.61
N LEU A 14 -9.79 -4.15 -7.37
CA LEU A 14 -9.59 -5.15 -8.42
C LEU A 14 -10.89 -5.69 -9.01
N GLN A 15 -12.03 -5.25 -8.49
CA GLN A 15 -13.36 -5.67 -8.93
C GLN A 15 -13.54 -7.18 -8.82
N MET A 16 -13.06 -7.77 -7.74
CA MET A 16 -13.17 -9.20 -7.46
C MET A 16 -14.31 -9.47 -6.50
N LEU A 17 -15.18 -10.41 -6.86
CA LEU A 17 -16.38 -10.72 -6.07
C LEU A 17 -16.27 -12.05 -5.33
N THR A 18 -15.34 -12.92 -5.72
CA THR A 18 -15.19 -14.25 -5.12
C THR A 18 -14.11 -14.26 -4.07
N SER A 19 -14.10 -15.29 -3.23
CA SER A 19 -13.07 -15.48 -2.23
C SER A 19 -11.91 -16.39 -2.70
N ALA A 20 -11.92 -16.78 -3.96
CA ALA A 20 -10.97 -17.76 -4.48
C ALA A 20 -9.51 -17.32 -4.34
N ASN A 21 -9.24 -16.01 -4.38
CA ASN A 21 -7.88 -15.48 -4.33
C ASN A 21 -7.57 -14.77 -3.01
N ASP A 22 -8.40 -14.92 -1.98
CA ASP A 22 -8.24 -14.14 -0.76
C ASP A 22 -6.88 -14.36 -0.10
N ASP A 23 -6.41 -15.59 -0.01
CA ASP A 23 -5.10 -15.87 0.60
C ASP A 23 -3.96 -15.25 -0.19
N PHE A 24 -4.03 -15.34 -1.52
CA PHE A 24 -3.05 -14.70 -2.37
C PHE A 24 -3.07 -13.18 -2.21
N LEU A 25 -4.25 -12.57 -2.18
CA LEU A 25 -4.37 -11.12 -1.99
C LEU A 25 -3.85 -10.68 -0.63
N LYS A 26 -4.07 -11.47 0.41
CA LYS A 26 -3.50 -11.18 1.73
C LYS A 26 -1.97 -11.19 1.69
N SER A 27 -1.38 -12.12 0.94
CA SER A 27 0.08 -12.15 0.80
C SER A 27 0.60 -10.92 0.03
N LEU A 28 -0.18 -10.41 -0.93
CA LEU A 28 0.19 -9.18 -1.63
C LEU A 28 0.12 -7.97 -0.70
N ILE A 29 -0.84 -7.93 0.20
CA ILE A 29 -0.92 -6.86 1.19
C ILE A 29 0.33 -6.88 2.07
N LEU A 30 0.76 -8.04 2.55
CA LEU A 30 2.00 -8.15 3.33
C LEU A 30 3.22 -7.73 2.52
N ALA A 31 3.28 -8.14 1.26
CA ALA A 31 4.39 -7.75 0.38
C ALA A 31 4.40 -6.23 0.16
N ALA A 32 3.23 -5.63 0.01
CA ALA A 32 3.12 -4.18 -0.14
C ALA A 32 3.60 -3.46 1.12
N GLU A 33 3.20 -3.93 2.29
CA GLU A 33 3.64 -3.35 3.55
C GLU A 33 5.16 -3.42 3.68
N THR A 34 5.75 -4.56 3.36
CA THR A 34 7.19 -4.73 3.40
C THR A 34 7.90 -3.79 2.43
N ALA A 35 7.37 -3.67 1.20
CA ALA A 35 7.98 -2.80 0.20
C ALA A 35 7.93 -1.33 0.64
N ILE A 36 6.81 -0.90 1.23
CA ILE A 36 6.66 0.47 1.71
C ILE A 36 7.65 0.74 2.85
N GLN A 37 7.80 -0.22 3.78
CA GLN A 37 8.78 -0.07 4.86
C GLN A 37 10.21 0.02 4.34
N ARG A 38 10.53 -0.71 3.28
CA ARG A 38 11.87 -0.65 2.67
C ARG A 38 12.18 0.71 2.07
N GLU A 39 11.16 1.48 1.71
CA GLU A 39 11.35 2.84 1.23
C GLU A 39 11.60 3.84 2.35
N GLY A 40 11.54 3.39 3.60
CA GLY A 40 11.79 4.26 4.75
C GLY A 40 10.53 4.79 5.41
N ILE A 41 9.37 4.33 4.99
CA ILE A 41 8.09 4.75 5.57
C ILE A 41 7.77 3.87 6.77
N MET A 42 7.46 4.50 7.90
CA MET A 42 6.97 3.78 9.06
C MET A 42 5.48 3.53 8.91
N LEU A 43 5.07 2.27 9.11
CA LEU A 43 3.65 1.93 9.10
C LEU A 43 3.05 2.37 10.43
N VAL A 44 2.13 3.32 10.37
CA VAL A 44 1.46 3.86 11.56
C VAL A 44 0.02 3.36 11.57
N ASP A 45 -0.34 2.66 12.63
CA ASP A 45 -1.69 2.11 12.77
C ASP A 45 -2.68 3.28 12.84
N GLY A 46 -3.77 3.16 12.08
CA GLY A 46 -4.80 4.18 12.04
C GLY A 46 -4.53 5.32 11.06
N ASP A 47 -3.38 5.33 10.39
CA ASP A 47 -3.09 6.35 9.37
C ASP A 47 -3.73 5.94 8.05
N MET A 48 -4.78 6.64 7.66
CA MET A 48 -5.54 6.31 6.47
C MET A 48 -4.72 6.44 5.19
N ASP A 49 -3.84 7.43 5.10
CA ASP A 49 -3.00 7.59 3.89
C ASP A 49 -2.08 6.38 3.71
N ILE A 50 -1.52 5.89 4.80
CA ILE A 50 -0.65 4.71 4.75
C ILE A 50 -1.47 3.48 4.39
N ASP A 51 -2.66 3.33 5.00
CA ASP A 51 -3.53 2.19 4.71
C ASP A 51 -3.93 2.16 3.23
N MET A 52 -4.30 3.31 2.68
CA MET A 52 -4.65 3.39 1.27
C MET A 52 -3.45 3.16 0.36
N ALA A 53 -2.27 3.61 0.76
CA ALA A 53 -1.05 3.34 0.01
C ALA A 53 -0.77 1.83 -0.03
N VAL A 54 -0.97 1.13 1.08
CA VAL A 54 -0.80 -0.33 1.12
C VAL A 54 -1.75 -1.01 0.15
N VAL A 55 -3.03 -0.64 0.17
CA VAL A 55 -4.03 -1.23 -0.73
C VAL A 55 -3.67 -0.95 -2.19
N GLN A 56 -3.30 0.28 -2.50
CA GLN A 56 -2.94 0.66 -3.87
C GLN A 56 -1.68 -0.05 -4.34
N TYR A 57 -0.70 -0.21 -3.45
CA TYR A 57 0.53 -0.92 -3.77
C TYR A 57 0.26 -2.40 -4.03
N ALA A 58 -0.60 -3.01 -3.21
CA ALA A 58 -0.99 -4.41 -3.42
C ALA A 58 -1.71 -4.59 -4.76
N ALA A 59 -2.58 -3.64 -5.12
CA ALA A 59 -3.26 -3.66 -6.42
C ALA A 59 -2.25 -3.55 -7.57
N TYR A 60 -1.26 -2.68 -7.42
CA TYR A 60 -0.18 -2.56 -8.41
C TYR A 60 0.57 -3.88 -8.56
N LEU A 61 0.92 -4.54 -7.44
CA LEU A 61 1.62 -5.82 -7.50
C LEU A 61 0.79 -6.89 -8.22
N PHE A 62 -0.51 -6.90 -7.98
CA PHE A 62 -1.40 -7.83 -8.66
C PHE A 62 -1.42 -7.58 -10.17
N ARG A 63 -1.59 -6.32 -10.58
CA ARG A 63 -1.66 -5.96 -12.00
C ARG A 63 -0.34 -6.20 -12.72
N LYS A 64 0.77 -5.92 -12.04
CA LYS A 64 2.10 -6.16 -12.58
C LYS A 64 2.29 -7.64 -12.91
N ARG A 65 1.85 -8.52 -12.03
CA ARG A 65 1.95 -9.96 -12.24
C ARG A 65 1.02 -10.43 -13.37
N ALA A 66 -0.20 -9.88 -13.40
CA ALA A 66 -1.23 -10.33 -14.35
C ALA A 66 -0.99 -9.86 -15.77
N SER A 67 -0.40 -8.67 -15.96
CA SER A 67 -0.31 -8.03 -17.28
C SER A 67 1.10 -7.60 -17.69
N ASN A 68 2.12 -8.01 -16.95
CA ASN A 68 3.52 -7.59 -17.18
C ASN A 68 3.70 -6.07 -17.11
N GLU A 69 2.81 -5.38 -16.43
CA GLU A 69 2.96 -3.97 -16.18
C GLU A 69 4.17 -3.76 -15.29
N THR A 70 5.10 -2.90 -15.71
CA THR A 70 6.34 -2.71 -14.96
C THR A 70 6.41 -1.36 -14.25
N ALA A 71 5.60 -0.39 -14.66
CA ALA A 71 5.66 0.95 -14.12
C ALA A 71 4.64 1.13 -13.00
N MET A 72 5.10 1.65 -11.86
CA MET A 72 4.20 2.03 -10.78
C MET A 72 3.35 3.22 -11.20
N PRO A 73 2.04 3.22 -10.90
CA PRO A 73 1.21 4.39 -11.20
C PRO A 73 1.77 5.65 -10.53
N ARG A 74 1.70 6.77 -11.24
CA ARG A 74 2.26 8.03 -10.75
C ARG A 74 1.60 8.48 -9.44
N PHE A 75 0.29 8.30 -9.31
CA PHE A 75 -0.40 8.73 -8.11
C PHE A 75 0.08 7.94 -6.89
N LEU A 76 0.42 6.67 -7.05
CA LEU A 76 0.95 5.86 -5.96
C LEU A 76 2.35 6.32 -5.59
N ARG A 77 3.22 6.53 -6.57
CA ARG A 77 4.57 7.05 -6.30
C ARG A 77 4.50 8.41 -5.60
N TRP A 78 3.62 9.27 -6.06
CA TRP A 78 3.42 10.59 -5.46
C TRP A 78 2.94 10.46 -4.02
N ARG A 79 1.97 9.58 -3.76
CA ARG A 79 1.47 9.35 -2.40
C ARG A 79 2.57 8.86 -1.47
N LEU A 80 3.37 7.89 -1.92
CA LEU A 80 4.46 7.35 -1.10
C LEU A 80 5.50 8.41 -0.79
N ASN A 81 5.86 9.22 -1.79
CA ASN A 81 6.82 10.30 -1.59
C ASN A 81 6.30 11.32 -0.57
N ASN A 82 5.04 11.68 -0.66
CA ASN A 82 4.43 12.61 0.28
C ASN A 82 4.38 12.06 1.70
N ILE A 83 4.05 10.79 1.86
CA ILE A 83 4.04 10.16 3.18
C ILE A 83 5.45 10.18 3.76
N LEU A 84 6.45 9.80 2.98
CA LEU A 84 7.84 9.76 3.43
C LEU A 84 8.30 11.14 3.86
N MET A 85 8.05 12.16 3.04
CA MET A 85 8.44 13.52 3.36
C MET A 85 7.72 14.05 4.59
N SER A 86 6.45 13.72 4.74
CA SER A 86 5.68 14.11 5.93
C SER A 86 6.27 13.50 7.19
N GLN A 87 6.67 12.24 7.16
CA GLN A 87 7.27 11.58 8.31
C GLN A 87 8.65 12.17 8.63
N LYS A 88 9.46 12.44 7.63
CA LYS A 88 10.76 13.09 7.81
C LYS A 88 10.60 14.50 8.36
N GLY A 89 9.63 15.25 7.85
CA GLY A 89 9.36 16.58 8.34
C GLY A 89 8.96 16.61 9.80
N LYS A 90 8.13 15.66 10.24
CA LYS A 90 7.73 15.55 11.63
C LYS A 90 8.93 15.23 12.52
N THR A 91 9.81 14.31 12.07
CA THR A 91 11.02 13.97 12.81
C THR A 91 11.93 15.18 12.95
N ASN A 92 12.15 15.89 11.85
CA ASN A 92 12.97 17.10 11.86
C ASN A 92 12.36 18.19 12.75
N GLY A 93 11.04 18.33 12.71
CA GLY A 93 10.33 19.28 13.54
C GLY A 93 10.47 19.01 15.02
N SER A 94 10.54 17.74 15.41
CA SER A 94 10.68 17.37 16.82
C SER A 94 12.08 17.63 17.36
N ASP A 95 13.06 17.77 16.48
CA ASP A 95 14.45 18.04 16.86
C ASP A 95 14.70 19.54 17.12
N ILE A 96 13.76 20.36 16.75
CA ILE A 96 13.86 21.80 16.94
C ILE A 96 13.30 22.20 18.30
#